data_f5f1a2c55c3dd9e2e5cbc94b83fd0d14
#
_entry.id   f5f1a2c55c3dd9e2e5cbc94b83fd0d14
#
_cell.length_a   1.000
_cell.length_b   1.000
_cell.length_c   1.000
_cell.angle_alpha   90.00
_cell.angle_beta   90.00
_cell.angle_gamma   90.00
#
_symmetry.space_group_name_H-M   'P 1'
#
loop_
_entity.id
_entity.type
_entity.pdbx_description
1 polymer ?
#
loop_
_entity_poly.entity_id
_entity_poly.type
_entity_poly.pdbx_seq_one_letter_code
_entity_poly.pdbx_strand_id
1 'polypeptide(L)'
;MTTENTPGIAADNLPLNAWEQDTDAEDSDNRVAWVVDAAAAGERLDKHLTERLSDRQASRSQIQDWIRTGAVSVNGQQSKPNAKVADGDDIAVTIPGPEPLEAYPENIPLDVVYEDGDVIVVNKVRGMVVHPAAGHPNGTLVNALLYHCKDLSGINGVMRPGIVHRIDKDTSGLLMVAKNDLAHGSLAAQLKAHTVNRRYYAIVYGQMEHDKGTIDAPIGRANQDRKLYVVTEKNSKHAITHFAVSERFGDYTLLDLKLETGRTHQIRVHMKYIGHPLVGDPVYGGKSGRTLGMSGQALHAGVLGFEHPRTGEWMEFSTPIPDDMEHALNILRTR
;
A
#
# COMPACT_ATOMS: atom_id res chain seq x y z
N MET A 1 4.81 -15.43 56.73
CA MET A 1 4.04 -16.34 55.90
C MET A 1 2.83 -15.59 55.39
N THR A 2 2.90 -15.06 54.22
CA THR A 2 1.76 -14.68 53.35
C THR A 2 2.35 -14.48 51.95
N THR A 3 2.11 -15.43 51.09
CA THR A 3 2.49 -15.44 49.69
C THR A 3 1.46 -14.64 48.92
N GLU A 4 1.83 -13.49 48.40
CA GLU A 4 1.01 -12.75 47.45
C GLU A 4 1.14 -13.39 46.07
N ASN A 5 0.00 -13.82 45.58
CA ASN A 5 -0.23 -14.45 44.31
C ASN A 5 -0.37 -13.35 43.23
N THR A 6 0.62 -13.18 42.38
CA THR A 6 0.53 -12.30 41.20
C THR A 6 -0.27 -13.02 40.12
N PRO A 7 -1.37 -12.49 39.61
CA PRO A 7 -2.10 -13.11 38.50
C PRO A 7 -1.28 -13.01 37.23
N GLY A 8 -0.94 -14.17 36.65
CA GLY A 8 -0.36 -14.28 35.33
C GLY A 8 -1.32 -13.71 34.30
N ILE A 9 -0.83 -12.74 33.52
CA ILE A 9 -1.51 -12.22 32.32
C ILE A 9 -1.48 -13.36 31.30
N ALA A 10 -2.63 -13.95 31.06
CA ALA A 10 -2.83 -14.88 29.96
C ALA A 10 -2.51 -14.12 28.65
N ALA A 11 -1.59 -14.65 27.87
CA ALA A 11 -1.37 -14.20 26.50
C ALA A 11 -2.61 -14.59 25.69
N ASP A 12 -3.58 -13.67 25.64
CA ASP A 12 -4.68 -13.77 24.69
C ASP A 12 -4.09 -13.78 23.29
N ASN A 13 -4.40 -14.83 22.54
CA ASN A 13 -4.10 -15.00 21.13
C ASN A 13 -4.70 -13.82 20.33
N LEU A 14 -3.96 -12.74 20.24
CA LEU A 14 -4.25 -11.68 19.26
C LEU A 14 -3.98 -12.28 17.87
N PRO A 15 -4.93 -12.18 16.93
CA PRO A 15 -4.70 -12.68 15.60
C PRO A 15 -3.49 -11.96 15.00
N LEU A 16 -2.52 -12.72 14.50
CA LEU A 16 -1.25 -12.30 13.89
C LEU A 16 -1.39 -11.33 12.71
N ASN A 17 -2.61 -11.01 12.28
CA ASN A 17 -2.95 -10.27 11.06
C ASN A 17 -3.72 -8.97 11.31
N ALA A 18 -3.49 -8.30 12.44
CA ALA A 18 -4.23 -7.06 12.75
C ALA A 18 -4.02 -5.91 11.71
N TRP A 19 -2.96 -5.99 10.87
CA TRP A 19 -2.71 -5.06 9.76
C TRP A 19 -3.23 -5.59 8.41
N GLU A 20 -3.49 -6.90 8.27
CA GLU A 20 -4.13 -7.48 7.06
C GLU A 20 -5.57 -7.01 6.90
N GLN A 21 -6.22 -6.57 7.96
CA GLN A 21 -7.55 -5.97 7.87
C GLN A 21 -7.55 -4.60 7.17
N ASP A 22 -6.39 -4.03 6.87
CA ASP A 22 -6.24 -2.86 6.01
C ASP A 22 -5.91 -3.22 4.54
N THR A 23 -5.59 -4.48 4.24
CA THR A 23 -5.72 -5.00 2.89
C THR A 23 -7.17 -5.37 2.72
N ASP A 24 -7.91 -4.53 2.01
CA ASP A 24 -9.29 -4.71 1.57
C ASP A 24 -9.83 -6.11 1.87
N ALA A 25 -10.85 -6.19 2.74
CA ALA A 25 -11.60 -7.41 2.99
C ALA A 25 -12.22 -7.86 1.64
N GLU A 26 -11.46 -8.60 0.85
CA GLU A 26 -11.87 -9.21 -0.42
C GLU A 26 -12.41 -10.62 -0.21
N ASP A 27 -12.98 -10.95 0.94
CA ASP A 27 -13.36 -12.34 1.18
C ASP A 27 -14.89 -12.61 1.18
N SER A 28 -15.71 -11.64 0.80
CA SER A 28 -17.14 -11.89 0.60
C SER A 28 -17.66 -11.69 -0.82
N ASP A 29 -16.83 -11.23 -1.77
CA ASP A 29 -17.28 -10.85 -3.12
C ASP A 29 -16.52 -11.57 -4.27
N ASN A 30 -15.77 -12.62 -3.97
CA ASN A 30 -15.02 -13.38 -4.99
C ASN A 30 -15.90 -14.38 -5.77
N ARG A 31 -17.15 -14.59 -5.38
CA ARG A 31 -18.08 -15.46 -6.11
C ARG A 31 -19.21 -14.63 -6.68
N VAL A 32 -19.32 -14.64 -8.01
CA VAL A 32 -20.45 -14.06 -8.75
C VAL A 32 -21.20 -15.17 -9.44
N ALA A 33 -22.53 -15.13 -9.39
CA ALA A 33 -23.38 -16.07 -10.11
C ALA A 33 -24.57 -15.33 -10.75
N TRP A 34 -25.01 -15.80 -11.90
CA TRP A 34 -26.19 -15.28 -12.61
C TRP A 34 -26.73 -16.33 -13.59
N VAL A 35 -27.98 -16.15 -13.97
CA VAL A 35 -28.62 -16.95 -15.02
C VAL A 35 -28.49 -16.21 -16.36
N VAL A 36 -28.12 -16.94 -17.40
CA VAL A 36 -28.01 -16.42 -18.78
C VAL A 36 -29.42 -16.11 -19.31
N ASP A 37 -29.57 -14.95 -19.90
CA ASP A 37 -30.81 -14.54 -20.57
C ASP A 37 -30.85 -14.95 -22.05
N ALA A 38 -32.03 -14.93 -22.64
CA ALA A 38 -32.25 -15.33 -24.03
C ALA A 38 -31.44 -14.48 -25.04
N ALA A 39 -31.07 -13.25 -24.71
CA ALA A 39 -30.34 -12.36 -25.60
C ALA A 39 -28.88 -12.81 -25.76
N ALA A 40 -28.30 -13.43 -24.75
CA ALA A 40 -26.93 -13.97 -24.77
C ALA A 40 -26.85 -15.40 -25.27
N ALA A 41 -27.96 -16.09 -25.52
CA ALA A 41 -27.97 -17.48 -25.97
C ALA A 41 -27.19 -17.65 -27.28
N GLY A 42 -26.31 -18.65 -27.32
CA GLY A 42 -25.44 -18.95 -28.48
C GLY A 42 -24.11 -18.18 -28.48
N GLU A 43 -23.87 -17.26 -27.58
CA GLU A 43 -22.55 -16.63 -27.40
C GLU A 43 -21.52 -17.64 -26.89
N ARG A 44 -20.25 -17.36 -27.14
CA ARG A 44 -19.17 -18.13 -26.51
C ARG A 44 -19.02 -17.76 -25.06
N LEU A 45 -18.81 -18.73 -24.19
CA LEU A 45 -18.65 -18.53 -22.74
C LEU A 45 -17.55 -17.52 -22.43
N ASP A 46 -16.37 -17.60 -23.08
CA ASP A 46 -15.27 -16.66 -22.84
C ASP A 46 -15.62 -15.23 -23.25
N LYS A 47 -16.44 -15.03 -24.29
CA LYS A 47 -16.92 -13.71 -24.71
C LYS A 47 -17.96 -13.15 -23.74
N HIS A 48 -18.96 -13.95 -23.43
CA HIS A 48 -20.02 -13.60 -22.49
C HIS A 48 -19.48 -13.17 -21.12
N LEU A 49 -18.53 -13.95 -20.58
CA LEU A 49 -17.85 -13.60 -19.32
C LEU A 49 -17.03 -12.31 -19.41
N THR A 50 -16.34 -12.07 -20.54
CA THR A 50 -15.55 -10.83 -20.72
C THR A 50 -16.45 -9.60 -20.69
N GLU A 51 -17.62 -9.66 -21.29
CA GLU A 51 -18.59 -8.57 -21.29
C GLU A 51 -19.24 -8.40 -19.92
N ARG A 52 -19.66 -9.50 -19.28
CA ARG A 52 -20.35 -9.51 -17.99
C ARG A 52 -19.46 -9.06 -16.82
N LEU A 53 -18.16 -9.39 -16.87
CA LEU A 53 -17.16 -9.04 -15.86
C LEU A 53 -16.28 -7.86 -16.28
N SER A 54 -16.75 -6.99 -17.17
CA SER A 54 -16.02 -5.83 -17.67
C SER A 54 -15.64 -4.84 -16.54
N ASP A 55 -16.46 -4.75 -15.49
CA ASP A 55 -16.20 -4.00 -14.27
C ASP A 55 -15.04 -4.55 -13.44
N ARG A 56 -14.72 -5.84 -13.59
CA ARG A 56 -13.62 -6.53 -12.89
C ARG A 56 -12.28 -6.43 -13.63
N GLN A 57 -12.22 -5.76 -14.78
CA GLN A 57 -11.02 -5.56 -15.60
C GLN A 57 -10.26 -6.86 -15.96
N ALA A 58 -10.92 -8.02 -15.92
CA ALA A 58 -10.32 -9.27 -16.30
C ALA A 58 -10.13 -9.32 -17.82
N SER A 59 -8.90 -9.59 -18.26
CA SER A 59 -8.63 -9.79 -19.68
C SER A 59 -9.25 -11.09 -20.16
N ARG A 60 -9.60 -11.18 -21.47
CA ARG A 60 -10.12 -12.41 -22.06
C ARG A 60 -9.21 -13.62 -21.86
N SER A 61 -7.91 -13.41 -21.84
CA SER A 61 -6.91 -14.45 -21.56
C SER A 61 -7.06 -15.00 -20.13
N GLN A 62 -7.17 -14.12 -19.15
CA GLN A 62 -7.40 -14.51 -17.75
C GLN A 62 -8.72 -15.27 -17.57
N ILE A 63 -9.80 -14.81 -18.22
CA ILE A 63 -11.09 -15.50 -18.20
C ILE A 63 -11.00 -16.91 -18.81
N GLN A 64 -10.26 -17.07 -19.90
CA GLN A 64 -10.02 -18.39 -20.47
C GLN A 64 -9.24 -19.30 -19.53
N ASP A 65 -8.30 -18.77 -18.76
CA ASP A 65 -7.57 -19.54 -17.75
C ASP A 65 -8.47 -19.90 -16.57
N TRP A 66 -9.34 -19.01 -16.11
CA TRP A 66 -10.33 -19.29 -15.07
C TRP A 66 -11.30 -20.43 -15.49
N ILE A 67 -11.72 -20.44 -16.75
CA ILE A 67 -12.56 -21.53 -17.27
C ILE A 67 -11.79 -22.85 -17.29
N ARG A 68 -10.52 -22.85 -17.73
CA ARG A 68 -9.68 -24.06 -17.79
C ARG A 68 -9.33 -24.62 -16.42
N THR A 69 -9.11 -23.75 -15.43
CA THR A 69 -8.76 -24.14 -14.05
C THR A 69 -9.95 -24.52 -13.19
N GLY A 70 -11.20 -24.40 -13.73
CA GLY A 70 -12.42 -24.77 -13.00
C GLY A 70 -12.96 -23.68 -12.08
N ALA A 71 -12.41 -22.45 -12.14
CA ALA A 71 -12.94 -21.30 -11.41
C ALA A 71 -14.29 -20.81 -12.00
N VAL A 72 -14.69 -21.32 -13.14
CA VAL A 72 -15.99 -21.07 -13.78
C VAL A 72 -16.76 -22.39 -13.93
N SER A 73 -18.01 -22.41 -13.50
CA SER A 73 -18.95 -23.50 -13.73
C SER A 73 -20.19 -23.02 -14.49
N VAL A 74 -20.72 -23.89 -15.32
CA VAL A 74 -22.02 -23.73 -16.02
C VAL A 74 -22.90 -24.86 -15.56
N ASN A 75 -24.05 -24.58 -14.97
CA ASN A 75 -24.94 -25.55 -14.35
C ASN A 75 -24.21 -26.49 -13.37
N GLY A 76 -23.28 -25.94 -12.59
CA GLY A 76 -22.47 -26.68 -11.63
C GLY A 76 -21.33 -27.54 -12.21
N GLN A 77 -21.09 -27.50 -13.52
CA GLN A 77 -20.07 -28.30 -14.21
C GLN A 77 -19.00 -27.43 -14.86
N GLN A 78 -17.76 -27.92 -14.88
CA GLN A 78 -16.67 -27.28 -15.60
C GLN A 78 -16.96 -27.26 -17.14
N SER A 79 -16.64 -26.15 -17.78
CA SER A 79 -16.89 -25.93 -19.20
C SER A 79 -15.62 -25.65 -19.99
N LYS A 80 -15.73 -25.39 -21.28
CA LYS A 80 -14.63 -25.00 -22.17
C LYS A 80 -14.80 -23.52 -22.57
N PRO A 81 -13.71 -22.75 -22.78
CA PRO A 81 -13.81 -21.32 -23.15
C PRO A 81 -14.66 -21.05 -24.40
N ASN A 82 -14.69 -22.00 -25.35
CA ASN A 82 -15.44 -21.87 -26.59
C ASN A 82 -16.84 -22.52 -26.54
N ALA A 83 -17.27 -23.03 -25.38
CA ALA A 83 -18.64 -23.53 -25.22
C ALA A 83 -19.64 -22.38 -25.46
N LYS A 84 -20.81 -22.74 -26.00
CA LYS A 84 -21.90 -21.78 -26.17
C LYS A 84 -22.80 -21.81 -24.96
N VAL A 85 -23.16 -20.62 -24.45
CA VAL A 85 -24.13 -20.48 -23.36
C VAL A 85 -25.56 -20.61 -23.93
N ALA A 86 -26.47 -21.15 -23.13
CA ALA A 86 -27.88 -21.28 -23.47
C ALA A 86 -28.72 -20.38 -22.53
N ASP A 87 -29.94 -20.06 -22.99
CA ASP A 87 -30.91 -19.38 -22.13
C ASP A 87 -31.24 -20.28 -20.94
N GLY A 88 -31.20 -19.69 -19.72
CA GLY A 88 -31.40 -20.39 -18.46
C GLY A 88 -30.16 -21.09 -17.88
N ASP A 89 -28.99 -21.04 -18.54
CA ASP A 89 -27.76 -21.56 -17.94
C ASP A 89 -27.39 -20.76 -16.65
N ASP A 90 -27.15 -21.51 -15.58
CA ASP A 90 -26.60 -20.93 -14.32
C ASP A 90 -25.08 -20.90 -14.40
N ILE A 91 -24.51 -19.69 -14.43
CA ILE A 91 -23.07 -19.47 -14.45
C ILE A 91 -22.61 -19.01 -13.08
N ALA A 92 -21.65 -19.72 -12.50
CA ALA A 92 -20.96 -19.29 -11.29
C ALA A 92 -19.46 -19.12 -11.59
N VAL A 93 -18.92 -17.98 -11.15
CA VAL A 93 -17.50 -17.64 -11.29
C VAL A 93 -16.93 -17.38 -9.89
N THR A 94 -15.96 -18.17 -9.51
CA THR A 94 -15.09 -17.86 -8.36
C THR A 94 -13.87 -17.14 -8.90
N ILE A 95 -13.83 -15.83 -8.75
CA ILE A 95 -12.71 -15.02 -9.24
C ILE A 95 -11.48 -15.40 -8.43
N PRO A 96 -10.44 -16.03 -9.04
CA PRO A 96 -9.23 -16.37 -8.30
C PRO A 96 -8.59 -15.08 -7.77
N GLY A 97 -8.23 -15.08 -6.49
CA GLY A 97 -7.38 -14.04 -5.95
C GLY A 97 -6.06 -13.97 -6.74
N PRO A 98 -5.34 -12.85 -6.69
CA PRO A 98 -4.01 -12.78 -7.30
C PRO A 98 -3.15 -13.91 -6.75
N GLU A 99 -2.52 -14.69 -7.63
CA GLU A 99 -1.55 -15.71 -7.20
C GLU A 99 -0.47 -15.05 -6.34
N PRO A 100 -0.11 -15.66 -5.19
CA PRO A 100 0.98 -15.18 -4.38
C PRO A 100 2.26 -15.12 -5.22
N LEU A 101 2.78 -13.94 -5.46
CA LEU A 101 4.10 -13.79 -6.08
C LEU A 101 5.14 -14.20 -5.03
N GLU A 102 5.76 -15.36 -5.21
CA GLU A 102 6.89 -15.76 -4.38
C GLU A 102 8.02 -14.74 -4.50
N ALA A 103 8.49 -14.24 -3.36
CA ALA A 103 9.62 -13.34 -3.34
C ALA A 103 10.91 -14.15 -3.18
N TYR A 104 11.86 -13.97 -4.09
CA TYR A 104 13.17 -14.61 -4.03
C TYR A 104 14.25 -13.63 -3.54
N PRO A 105 15.29 -14.09 -2.80
CA PRO A 105 16.41 -13.25 -2.39
C PRO A 105 17.15 -12.65 -3.59
N GLU A 106 17.38 -11.35 -3.57
CA GLU A 106 18.16 -10.65 -4.58
C GLU A 106 19.23 -9.77 -3.92
N ASN A 107 20.47 -9.80 -4.43
CA ASN A 107 21.56 -8.95 -3.95
C ASN A 107 21.39 -7.51 -4.44
N ILE A 108 20.46 -6.79 -3.79
CA ILE A 108 20.20 -5.38 -4.03
C ILE A 108 20.74 -4.60 -2.82
N PRO A 109 21.60 -3.58 -3.03
CA PRO A 109 22.09 -2.75 -1.94
C PRO A 109 20.97 -2.08 -1.14
N LEU A 110 21.07 -2.16 0.19
CA LEU A 110 20.16 -1.49 1.13
C LEU A 110 20.93 -0.39 1.86
N ASP A 111 20.31 0.78 1.98
CA ASP A 111 20.75 1.83 2.89
C ASP A 111 20.15 1.54 4.28
N VAL A 112 20.92 0.80 5.10
CA VAL A 112 20.53 0.37 6.44
C VAL A 112 20.88 1.47 7.44
N VAL A 113 19.87 2.06 8.06
CA VAL A 113 20.02 3.13 9.07
C VAL A 113 20.24 2.53 10.46
N TYR A 114 19.59 1.41 10.75
CA TYR A 114 19.71 0.68 12.00
C TYR A 114 19.38 -0.79 11.80
N GLU A 115 20.06 -1.67 12.51
CA GLU A 115 19.75 -3.09 12.53
C GLU A 115 20.18 -3.74 13.85
N ASP A 116 19.31 -4.62 14.37
CA ASP A 116 19.61 -5.52 15.49
C ASP A 116 18.99 -6.90 15.26
N GLY A 117 18.76 -7.69 16.34
CA GLY A 117 18.13 -9.01 16.26
C GLY A 117 16.61 -8.98 16.05
N ASP A 118 15.95 -7.84 16.24
CA ASP A 118 14.49 -7.72 16.21
C ASP A 118 13.99 -6.84 15.06
N VAL A 119 14.70 -5.77 14.74
CA VAL A 119 14.26 -4.79 13.74
C VAL A 119 15.38 -4.38 12.80
N ILE A 120 15.02 -4.01 11.58
CA ILE A 120 15.88 -3.30 10.65
C ILE A 120 15.14 -2.05 10.15
N VAL A 121 15.82 -0.90 10.17
CA VAL A 121 15.32 0.36 9.61
C VAL A 121 16.13 0.68 8.36
N VAL A 122 15.43 0.84 7.25
CA VAL A 122 16.05 1.11 5.95
C VAL A 122 15.59 2.45 5.40
N ASN A 123 16.48 3.16 4.72
CA ASN A 123 16.16 4.33 3.92
C ASN A 123 15.92 3.91 2.47
N LYS A 124 14.65 3.68 2.11
CA LYS A 124 14.26 3.19 0.79
C LYS A 124 14.50 4.24 -0.28
N VAL A 125 15.19 3.87 -1.34
CA VAL A 125 15.38 4.74 -2.51
C VAL A 125 14.07 4.95 -3.28
N ARG A 126 13.93 6.09 -3.96
CA ARG A 126 12.85 6.37 -4.91
C ARG A 126 12.87 5.36 -6.05
N GLY A 127 11.71 4.96 -6.57
CA GLY A 127 11.56 4.00 -7.65
C GLY A 127 11.52 2.54 -7.21
N MET A 128 11.95 2.21 -5.99
CA MET A 128 11.89 0.86 -5.44
C MET A 128 10.48 0.55 -4.90
N VAL A 129 9.88 -0.56 -5.34
CA VAL A 129 8.63 -1.10 -4.80
C VAL A 129 8.93 -1.84 -3.49
N VAL A 130 8.04 -1.79 -2.51
CA VAL A 130 8.26 -2.45 -1.21
C VAL A 130 8.16 -3.96 -1.32
N HIS A 131 7.16 -4.50 -2.02
CA HIS A 131 6.96 -5.95 -2.17
C HIS A 131 6.52 -6.32 -3.59
N PRO A 132 6.78 -7.57 -4.01
CA PRO A 132 6.37 -8.03 -5.33
C PRO A 132 4.90 -7.79 -5.60
N ALA A 133 4.60 -7.33 -6.81
CA ALA A 133 3.26 -7.07 -7.29
C ALA A 133 3.18 -7.29 -8.80
N ALA A 134 1.97 -7.34 -9.36
CA ALA A 134 1.78 -7.41 -10.81
C ALA A 134 2.54 -6.26 -11.51
N GLY A 135 3.43 -6.60 -12.44
CA GLY A 135 4.33 -5.67 -13.13
C GLY A 135 5.68 -5.37 -12.42
N HIS A 136 5.87 -5.84 -11.20
CA HIS A 136 7.12 -5.74 -10.44
C HIS A 136 7.35 -7.02 -9.62
N PRO A 137 7.61 -8.19 -10.27
CA PRO A 137 7.79 -9.46 -9.56
C PRO A 137 9.12 -9.51 -8.79
N ASN A 138 10.11 -8.75 -9.23
CA ASN A 138 11.50 -8.72 -8.74
C ASN A 138 11.95 -7.28 -8.48
N GLY A 139 13.15 -7.11 -7.91
CA GLY A 139 13.76 -5.80 -7.67
C GLY A 139 13.09 -5.02 -6.54
N THR A 140 12.41 -5.67 -5.61
CA THR A 140 11.69 -5.02 -4.54
C THR A 140 12.50 -4.97 -3.24
N LEU A 141 12.06 -4.14 -2.29
CA LEU A 141 12.65 -4.09 -0.96
C LEU A 141 12.63 -5.47 -0.27
N VAL A 142 11.54 -6.22 -0.43
CA VAL A 142 11.41 -7.59 0.12
C VAL A 142 12.47 -8.52 -0.47
N ASN A 143 12.73 -8.48 -1.79
CA ASN A 143 13.79 -9.29 -2.40
C ASN A 143 15.17 -8.95 -1.81
N ALA A 144 15.46 -7.65 -1.61
CA ALA A 144 16.70 -7.20 -0.99
C ALA A 144 16.82 -7.63 0.48
N LEU A 145 15.73 -7.51 1.25
CA LEU A 145 15.70 -7.93 2.66
C LEU A 145 15.87 -9.44 2.83
N LEU A 146 15.27 -10.26 1.97
CA LEU A 146 15.46 -11.72 1.97
C LEU A 146 16.91 -12.12 1.71
N TYR A 147 17.65 -11.34 0.92
CA TYR A 147 19.07 -11.58 0.71
C TYR A 147 19.91 -11.10 1.89
N HIS A 148 19.59 -9.94 2.46
CA HIS A 148 20.32 -9.31 3.55
C HIS A 148 20.12 -10.02 4.89
N CYS A 149 18.86 -10.31 5.25
CA CYS A 149 18.49 -10.93 6.52
C CYS A 149 18.23 -12.43 6.32
N LYS A 150 19.12 -13.28 6.81
CA LYS A 150 18.97 -14.75 6.68
C LYS A 150 17.80 -15.32 7.51
N ASP A 151 17.33 -14.57 8.49
CA ASP A 151 16.33 -15.00 9.49
C ASP A 151 14.90 -14.53 9.17
N LEU A 152 14.69 -13.81 8.06
CA LEU A 152 13.36 -13.34 7.65
C LEU A 152 12.41 -14.44 7.13
N SER A 153 12.89 -15.66 6.94
CA SER A 153 12.21 -16.73 6.21
C SER A 153 10.98 -17.34 6.89
N GLY A 154 10.62 -16.92 8.10
CA GLY A 154 9.49 -17.46 8.86
C GLY A 154 8.33 -16.50 9.11
N ILE A 155 8.51 -15.20 8.88
CA ILE A 155 7.57 -14.17 9.30
C ILE A 155 6.47 -13.97 8.24
N ASN A 156 5.20 -14.21 8.59
CA ASN A 156 4.01 -14.04 7.73
C ASN A 156 3.98 -14.87 6.44
N GLY A 157 4.61 -16.03 6.41
CA GLY A 157 4.63 -16.87 5.21
C GLY A 157 5.45 -16.23 4.07
N VAL A 158 5.41 -16.87 2.91
CA VAL A 158 6.26 -16.58 1.75
C VAL A 158 6.05 -15.18 1.14
N MET A 159 4.96 -14.47 1.48
CA MET A 159 4.52 -13.32 0.68
C MET A 159 5.02 -11.95 1.13
N ARG A 160 5.24 -11.71 2.42
CA ARG A 160 5.59 -10.37 2.95
C ARG A 160 6.48 -10.44 4.20
N PRO A 161 7.67 -11.02 4.12
CA PRO A 161 8.50 -11.23 5.30
C PRO A 161 8.84 -9.91 5.99
N GLY A 162 8.43 -9.76 7.25
CA GLY A 162 8.80 -8.64 8.12
C GLY A 162 8.19 -7.27 7.82
N ILE A 163 7.43 -7.11 6.73
CA ILE A 163 6.84 -5.82 6.35
C ILE A 163 5.62 -5.51 7.21
N VAL A 164 5.70 -4.47 8.02
CA VAL A 164 4.60 -3.99 8.91
C VAL A 164 3.92 -2.73 8.36
N HIS A 165 4.57 -1.97 7.49
CA HIS A 165 4.00 -0.83 6.77
C HIS A 165 4.70 -0.62 5.42
N ARG A 166 4.18 0.29 4.63
CA ARG A 166 4.72 0.58 3.29
C ARG A 166 4.70 2.06 2.97
N ILE A 167 5.58 2.46 2.07
CA ILE A 167 5.53 3.72 1.33
C ILE A 167 5.43 3.43 -0.17
N ASP A 168 4.99 4.39 -0.95
CA ASP A 168 4.78 4.22 -2.39
C ASP A 168 6.12 3.99 -3.13
N LYS A 169 6.05 3.41 -4.35
CA LYS A 169 7.21 3.17 -5.21
C LYS A 169 8.12 4.40 -5.30
N ASP A 170 7.54 5.55 -5.65
CA ASP A 170 8.28 6.78 -5.89
C ASP A 170 8.35 7.70 -4.65
N THR A 171 8.03 7.19 -3.48
CA THR A 171 8.32 7.82 -2.18
C THR A 171 9.62 7.22 -1.63
N SER A 172 10.57 8.07 -1.26
CA SER A 172 11.82 7.67 -0.59
C SER A 172 11.69 7.76 0.92
N GLY A 173 12.65 7.21 1.66
CA GLY A 173 12.79 7.41 3.10
C GLY A 173 12.58 6.19 3.96
N LEU A 174 12.40 6.43 5.24
CA LEU A 174 12.49 5.44 6.29
C LEU A 174 11.34 4.45 6.31
N LEU A 175 11.69 3.18 6.46
CA LEU A 175 10.82 2.04 6.70
C LEU A 175 11.39 1.19 7.82
N MET A 176 10.53 0.76 8.77
CA MET A 176 10.87 -0.28 9.75
C MET A 176 10.38 -1.63 9.26
N VAL A 177 11.19 -2.65 9.52
CA VAL A 177 10.93 -4.04 9.14
C VAL A 177 11.21 -4.93 10.34
N ALA A 178 10.30 -5.85 10.64
CA ALA A 178 10.47 -6.82 11.71
C ALA A 178 11.36 -7.99 11.25
N LYS A 179 12.27 -8.44 12.10
CA LYS A 179 13.12 -9.60 11.81
C LYS A 179 12.61 -10.91 12.41
N ASN A 180 11.60 -10.85 13.31
CA ASN A 180 10.96 -11.99 13.95
C ASN A 180 9.50 -11.68 14.30
N ASP A 181 8.75 -12.72 14.69
CA ASP A 181 7.30 -12.62 14.96
C ASP A 181 6.96 -11.73 16.15
N LEU A 182 7.80 -11.73 17.21
CA LEU A 182 7.64 -10.83 18.35
C LEU A 182 7.69 -9.37 17.90
N ALA A 183 8.71 -9.02 17.14
CA ALA A 183 8.88 -7.68 16.60
C ALA A 183 7.73 -7.30 15.66
N HIS A 184 7.30 -8.24 14.81
CA HIS A 184 6.18 -8.02 13.90
C HIS A 184 4.89 -7.71 14.68
N GLY A 185 4.52 -8.52 15.66
CA GLY A 185 3.33 -8.32 16.50
C GLY A 185 3.36 -6.97 17.23
N SER A 186 4.50 -6.61 17.84
CA SER A 186 4.67 -5.34 18.55
C SER A 186 4.55 -4.14 17.61
N LEU A 187 5.28 -4.11 16.49
CA LEU A 187 5.25 -2.99 15.54
C LEU A 187 3.88 -2.82 14.88
N ALA A 188 3.20 -3.94 14.56
CA ALA A 188 1.84 -3.90 14.04
C ALA A 188 0.85 -3.32 15.07
N ALA A 189 0.98 -3.69 16.35
CA ALA A 189 0.16 -3.12 17.43
C ALA A 189 0.39 -1.60 17.59
N GLN A 190 1.63 -1.13 17.54
CA GLN A 190 1.98 0.28 17.59
C GLN A 190 1.40 1.07 16.41
N LEU A 191 1.46 0.52 15.18
CA LEU A 191 0.85 1.13 14.00
C LEU A 191 -0.67 1.22 14.14
N LYS A 192 -1.33 0.18 14.67
CA LYS A 192 -2.76 0.15 14.94
C LYS A 192 -3.17 1.14 16.04
N ALA A 193 -2.35 1.30 17.07
CA ALA A 193 -2.54 2.27 18.15
C ALA A 193 -2.17 3.71 17.76
N HIS A 194 -1.64 3.92 16.55
CA HIS A 194 -1.16 5.22 16.06
C HIS A 194 -0.05 5.85 16.92
N THR A 195 0.76 5.05 17.61
CA THR A 195 1.88 5.53 18.45
C THR A 195 3.18 5.72 17.67
N VAL A 196 3.28 5.15 16.46
CA VAL A 196 4.46 5.32 15.59
C VAL A 196 4.53 6.75 15.06
N ASN A 197 5.64 7.44 15.30
CA ASN A 197 5.90 8.76 14.74
C ASN A 197 6.37 8.65 13.29
N ARG A 198 5.56 9.15 12.33
CA ARG A 198 5.88 9.14 10.90
C ARG A 198 5.77 10.55 10.36
N ARG A 199 6.91 11.16 10.03
CA ARG A 199 6.96 12.50 9.44
C ARG A 199 7.56 12.44 8.05
N TYR A 200 6.97 13.25 7.17
CA TYR A 200 7.32 13.30 5.76
C TYR A 200 7.61 14.73 5.34
N TYR A 201 8.52 14.90 4.41
CA TYR A 201 8.73 16.15 3.70
C TYR A 201 8.11 16.07 2.32
N ALA A 202 7.36 17.11 1.91
CA ALA A 202 6.75 17.17 0.60
C ALA A 202 6.87 18.55 -0.02
N ILE A 203 7.11 18.61 -1.34
CA ILE A 203 6.98 19.86 -2.11
C ILE A 203 5.65 19.80 -2.83
N VAL A 204 4.80 20.80 -2.61
CA VAL A 204 3.45 20.89 -3.20
C VAL A 204 3.34 22.11 -4.12
N TYR A 205 2.41 22.03 -5.08
CA TYR A 205 2.03 23.18 -5.89
C TYR A 205 1.18 24.15 -5.09
N GLY A 206 1.37 25.43 -5.35
CA GLY A 206 0.64 26.52 -4.75
C GLY A 206 1.18 26.95 -3.37
N GLN A 207 0.73 28.11 -2.94
CA GLN A 207 1.06 28.68 -1.63
C GLN A 207 -0.02 28.31 -0.63
N MET A 208 0.38 27.63 0.44
CA MET A 208 -0.53 27.30 1.54
C MET A 208 -0.97 28.58 2.26
N GLU A 209 -2.28 28.74 2.50
CA GLU A 209 -2.82 29.90 3.20
C GLU A 209 -2.44 29.89 4.69
N HIS A 210 -2.47 28.70 5.31
CA HIS A 210 -2.20 28.51 6.74
C HIS A 210 -0.85 27.89 6.99
N ASP A 211 -0.18 28.28 8.07
CA ASP A 211 1.12 27.73 8.44
C ASP A 211 1.05 26.26 8.89
N LYS A 212 -0.09 25.84 9.39
CA LYS A 212 -0.35 24.46 9.83
C LYS A 212 -1.83 24.14 9.79
N GLY A 213 -2.13 22.85 9.67
CA GLY A 213 -3.51 22.38 9.68
C GLY A 213 -3.61 20.86 9.75
N THR A 214 -4.84 20.39 9.80
CA THR A 214 -5.19 18.98 9.82
C THR A 214 -6.19 18.70 8.72
N ILE A 215 -5.93 17.64 7.95
CA ILE A 215 -6.85 17.10 6.95
C ILE A 215 -7.41 15.82 7.56
N ASP A 216 -8.67 15.87 7.99
CA ASP A 216 -9.45 14.73 8.47
C ASP A 216 -10.51 14.43 7.42
N ALA A 217 -10.18 13.49 6.52
CA ALA A 217 -11.01 13.19 5.37
C ALA A 217 -10.85 11.72 4.97
N PRO A 218 -11.95 10.93 4.92
CA PRO A 218 -11.88 9.51 4.63
C PRO A 218 -11.46 9.23 3.19
N ILE A 219 -10.65 8.19 3.00
CA ILE A 219 -10.09 7.81 1.71
C ILE A 219 -10.66 6.46 1.25
N GLY A 220 -11.15 6.42 0.03
CA GLY A 220 -11.64 5.21 -0.64
C GLY A 220 -11.17 5.13 -2.09
N ARG A 221 -11.44 3.99 -2.75
CA ARG A 221 -11.15 3.82 -4.18
C ARG A 221 -12.09 4.66 -5.03
N ALA A 222 -11.60 5.23 -6.12
CA ALA A 222 -12.43 5.97 -7.07
C ALA A 222 -13.39 5.02 -7.82
N ASN A 223 -14.64 5.45 -8.01
CA ASN A 223 -15.64 4.62 -8.70
C ASN A 223 -15.30 4.35 -10.18
N GLN A 224 -14.61 5.28 -10.84
CA GLN A 224 -14.30 5.20 -12.29
C GLN A 224 -12.97 4.51 -12.60
N ASP A 225 -12.04 4.52 -11.65
CA ASP A 225 -10.72 3.88 -11.79
C ASP A 225 -10.27 3.31 -10.44
N ARG A 226 -10.34 1.99 -10.31
CA ARG A 226 -9.95 1.28 -9.08
C ARG A 226 -8.47 1.42 -8.70
N LYS A 227 -7.62 1.92 -9.59
CA LYS A 227 -6.21 2.23 -9.29
C LYS A 227 -6.05 3.57 -8.57
N LEU A 228 -7.08 4.41 -8.59
CA LEU A 228 -7.08 5.73 -7.96
C LEU A 228 -7.77 5.68 -6.59
N TYR A 229 -7.22 6.47 -5.67
CA TYR A 229 -7.83 6.76 -4.37
C TYR A 229 -8.27 8.21 -4.33
N VAL A 230 -9.38 8.46 -3.64
CA VAL A 230 -9.99 9.79 -3.52
C VAL A 230 -10.57 9.97 -2.12
N VAL A 231 -10.76 11.23 -1.71
CA VAL A 231 -11.60 11.53 -0.54
C VAL A 231 -13.05 11.22 -0.88
N THR A 232 -13.68 10.34 -0.12
CA THR A 232 -15.05 9.90 -0.32
C THR A 232 -15.61 9.27 0.95
N GLU A 233 -16.93 9.39 1.18
CA GLU A 233 -17.64 8.71 2.28
C GLU A 233 -18.00 7.25 1.94
N LYS A 234 -17.97 6.88 0.65
CA LYS A 234 -18.39 5.55 0.20
C LYS A 234 -17.24 4.58 0.21
N ASN A 235 -17.38 3.42 0.89
CA ASN A 235 -16.36 2.37 0.96
C ASN A 235 -14.97 2.94 1.27
N SER A 236 -14.91 3.81 2.27
CA SER A 236 -13.73 4.57 2.64
C SER A 236 -13.24 4.18 4.03
N LYS A 237 -12.00 4.54 4.33
CA LYS A 237 -11.37 4.38 5.63
C LYS A 237 -11.01 5.75 6.19
N HIS A 238 -11.18 5.94 7.48
CA HIS A 238 -10.78 7.15 8.19
C HIS A 238 -9.29 7.44 7.95
N ALA A 239 -8.96 8.71 7.66
CA ALA A 239 -7.61 9.14 7.35
C ALA A 239 -7.35 10.55 7.89
N ILE A 240 -6.24 10.71 8.65
CA ILE A 240 -5.82 11.99 9.23
C ILE A 240 -4.37 12.28 8.86
N THR A 241 -4.15 13.48 8.30
CA THR A 241 -2.83 14.02 7.96
C THR A 241 -2.70 15.42 8.54
N HIS A 242 -1.67 15.65 9.36
CA HIS A 242 -1.29 17.00 9.82
C HIS A 242 -0.21 17.56 8.91
N PHE A 243 -0.25 18.88 8.68
CA PHE A 243 0.80 19.57 7.94
C PHE A 243 1.28 20.80 8.69
N ALA A 244 2.54 21.12 8.49
CA ALA A 244 3.14 22.40 8.85
C ALA A 244 3.96 22.92 7.67
N VAL A 245 3.87 24.22 7.39
CA VAL A 245 4.68 24.87 6.36
C VAL A 245 6.10 25.02 6.87
N SER A 246 7.06 24.47 6.12
CA SER A 246 8.49 24.67 6.39
C SER A 246 9.05 25.86 5.62
N GLU A 247 8.68 26.02 4.33
CA GLU A 247 9.17 27.13 3.48
C GLU A 247 8.18 27.41 2.36
N ARG A 248 8.00 28.69 1.97
CA ARG A 248 7.15 29.13 0.85
C ARG A 248 7.99 29.72 -0.28
N PHE A 249 7.65 29.36 -1.53
CA PHE A 249 8.38 29.78 -2.74
C PHE A 249 7.44 30.39 -3.81
N GLY A 250 6.48 31.19 -3.40
CA GLY A 250 5.46 31.71 -4.32
C GLY A 250 4.50 30.60 -4.77
N ASP A 251 4.72 30.03 -5.95
CA ASP A 251 3.85 28.99 -6.52
C ASP A 251 4.07 27.57 -5.92
N TYR A 252 4.94 27.45 -4.90
CA TYR A 252 5.26 26.15 -4.28
C TYR A 252 5.41 26.31 -2.77
N THR A 253 5.22 25.20 -2.06
CA THR A 253 5.42 25.15 -0.60
C THR A 253 6.13 23.84 -0.21
N LEU A 254 7.14 23.95 0.67
CA LEU A 254 7.71 22.80 1.37
C LEU A 254 6.93 22.56 2.66
N LEU A 255 6.45 21.34 2.84
CA LEU A 255 5.66 20.92 3.99
C LEU A 255 6.38 19.86 4.81
N ASP A 256 6.19 19.92 6.12
CA ASP A 256 6.38 18.86 7.08
C ASP A 256 5.00 18.24 7.36
N LEU A 257 4.85 16.93 7.16
CA LEU A 257 3.60 16.22 7.27
C LEU A 257 3.72 15.12 8.32
N LYS A 258 2.75 15.02 9.23
CA LYS A 258 2.67 13.95 10.23
C LYS A 258 1.43 13.12 9.98
N LEU A 259 1.61 11.80 9.93
CA LEU A 259 0.52 10.85 9.75
C LEU A 259 0.04 10.26 11.08
N GLU A 260 -1.27 10.31 11.35
CA GLU A 260 -1.90 9.43 12.35
C GLU A 260 -2.23 8.08 11.72
N THR A 261 -2.90 8.08 10.58
CA THR A 261 -3.26 6.90 9.81
C THR A 261 -2.29 6.68 8.65
N GLY A 262 -2.34 5.51 7.97
CA GLY A 262 -1.46 5.17 6.85
C GLY A 262 -2.20 4.53 5.68
N ARG A 263 -3.17 5.23 5.07
CA ARG A 263 -3.93 4.71 3.93
C ARG A 263 -3.13 4.82 2.64
N THR A 264 -3.46 3.99 1.67
CA THR A 264 -2.82 4.01 0.35
C THR A 264 -2.89 5.40 -0.27
N HIS A 265 -1.74 5.92 -0.71
CA HIS A 265 -1.58 7.25 -1.29
C HIS A 265 -2.07 8.41 -0.39
N GLN A 266 -2.20 8.23 0.92
CA GLN A 266 -2.90 9.16 1.81
C GLN A 266 -2.45 10.61 1.67
N ILE A 267 -1.16 10.91 1.83
CA ILE A 267 -0.63 12.27 1.69
C ILE A 267 -0.97 12.84 0.31
N ARG A 268 -0.76 12.05 -0.73
CA ARG A 268 -0.97 12.44 -2.13
C ARG A 268 -2.43 12.81 -2.40
N VAL A 269 -3.35 11.99 -1.91
CA VAL A 269 -4.81 12.20 -2.02
C VAL A 269 -5.25 13.41 -1.20
N HIS A 270 -4.81 13.53 0.05
CA HIS A 270 -5.17 14.64 0.94
C HIS A 270 -4.67 15.97 0.40
N MET A 271 -3.42 16.04 -0.05
CA MET A 271 -2.88 17.28 -0.61
C MET A 271 -3.59 17.68 -1.91
N LYS A 272 -3.92 16.72 -2.78
CA LYS A 272 -4.76 16.99 -3.95
C LYS A 272 -6.17 17.49 -3.55
N TYR A 273 -6.77 16.90 -2.53
CA TYR A 273 -8.11 17.24 -2.05
C TYR A 273 -8.20 18.70 -1.61
N ILE A 274 -7.18 19.20 -0.92
CA ILE A 274 -7.13 20.61 -0.49
C ILE A 274 -6.57 21.57 -1.57
N GLY A 275 -6.34 21.08 -2.80
CA GLY A 275 -5.90 21.93 -3.93
C GLY A 275 -4.39 22.11 -4.08
N HIS A 276 -3.57 21.42 -3.29
CA HIS A 276 -2.11 21.50 -3.28
C HIS A 276 -1.44 20.15 -3.59
N PRO A 277 -1.62 19.58 -4.80
CA PRO A 277 -1.03 18.29 -5.12
C PRO A 277 0.50 18.34 -5.08
N LEU A 278 1.13 17.16 -4.90
CA LEU A 278 2.58 17.04 -4.82
C LEU A 278 3.25 17.29 -6.17
N VAL A 279 4.38 17.96 -6.14
CA VAL A 279 5.21 18.20 -7.31
C VAL A 279 5.71 16.86 -7.88
N GLY A 280 5.61 16.69 -9.19
CA GLY A 280 6.07 15.51 -9.91
C GLY A 280 5.19 14.27 -9.72
N ASP A 281 4.06 14.35 -8.99
CA ASP A 281 3.17 13.21 -8.82
C ASP A 281 2.50 12.83 -10.15
N PRO A 282 2.77 11.62 -10.71
CA PRO A 282 2.27 11.22 -12.02
C PRO A 282 0.76 10.94 -12.03
N VAL A 283 0.16 10.73 -10.86
CA VAL A 283 -1.24 10.33 -10.70
C VAL A 283 -2.12 11.50 -10.24
N TYR A 284 -1.65 12.25 -9.26
CA TYR A 284 -2.42 13.30 -8.58
C TYR A 284 -1.94 14.72 -8.88
N GLY A 285 -0.72 14.89 -9.43
CA GLY A 285 -0.06 16.19 -9.62
C GLY A 285 -0.66 17.13 -10.68
N GLY A 286 -1.53 16.60 -11.56
CA GLY A 286 -2.07 17.38 -12.66
C GLY A 286 -1.09 17.59 -13.82
N LYS A 287 -1.56 18.22 -14.93
CA LYS A 287 -0.77 18.39 -16.17
C LYS A 287 -0.04 19.74 -16.28
N SER A 288 -0.29 20.69 -15.38
CA SER A 288 0.06 22.10 -15.59
C SER A 288 1.25 22.61 -14.78
N GLY A 289 1.85 21.80 -13.90
CA GLY A 289 2.96 22.22 -13.05
C GLY A 289 4.33 21.79 -13.58
N ARG A 290 5.36 22.63 -13.37
CA ARG A 290 6.75 22.21 -13.60
C ARG A 290 7.15 21.20 -12.55
N THR A 291 7.67 20.05 -12.94
CA THR A 291 8.08 18.97 -12.03
C THR A 291 9.36 19.26 -11.24
N LEU A 292 10.04 20.37 -11.54
CA LEU A 292 11.32 20.77 -10.92
C LEU A 292 12.41 19.67 -11.00
N GLY A 293 12.37 18.84 -12.05
CA GLY A 293 13.30 17.71 -12.20
C GLY A 293 12.88 16.43 -11.49
N MET A 294 11.78 16.45 -10.74
CA MET A 294 11.27 15.24 -10.08
C MET A 294 10.76 14.19 -11.08
N SER A 295 11.15 12.94 -10.91
CA SER A 295 10.71 11.79 -11.71
C SER A 295 9.48 11.07 -11.12
N GLY A 296 9.01 11.50 -9.95
CA GLY A 296 7.86 11.00 -9.20
C GLY A 296 7.44 12.05 -8.17
N GLN A 297 6.50 11.71 -7.29
CA GLN A 297 6.04 12.64 -6.25
C GLN A 297 7.18 13.12 -5.34
N ALA A 298 7.31 14.41 -5.15
CA ALA A 298 8.24 15.02 -4.20
C ALA A 298 7.79 14.74 -2.77
N LEU A 299 8.03 13.50 -2.31
CA LEU A 299 7.64 13.00 -1.01
C LEU A 299 8.74 12.12 -0.44
N HIS A 300 9.09 12.36 0.82
CA HIS A 300 10.15 11.66 1.53
C HIS A 300 9.74 11.38 2.98
N ALA A 301 9.82 10.12 3.41
CA ALA A 301 9.60 9.70 4.79
C ALA A 301 10.86 10.03 5.62
N GLY A 302 10.93 11.25 6.14
CA GLY A 302 12.15 11.81 6.73
C GLY A 302 12.39 11.43 8.19
N VAL A 303 11.31 11.13 8.97
CA VAL A 303 11.44 10.76 10.39
C VAL A 303 10.55 9.55 10.67
N LEU A 304 11.10 8.60 11.42
CA LEU A 304 10.42 7.40 11.88
C LEU A 304 10.77 7.12 13.34
N GLY A 305 9.75 7.15 14.24
CA GLY A 305 9.93 6.85 15.65
C GLY A 305 8.94 5.78 16.12
N PHE A 306 9.42 4.85 16.93
CA PHE A 306 8.65 3.75 17.50
C PHE A 306 9.29 3.22 18.78
N GLU A 307 8.55 2.47 19.59
CA GLU A 307 9.10 1.74 20.73
C GLU A 307 9.75 0.44 20.25
N HIS A 308 10.97 0.17 20.70
CA HIS A 308 11.67 -1.05 20.35
C HIS A 308 10.89 -2.28 20.83
N PRO A 309 10.62 -3.29 19.97
CA PRO A 309 9.71 -4.39 20.27
C PRO A 309 10.05 -5.22 21.53
N ARG A 310 11.34 -5.33 21.85
CA ARG A 310 11.81 -6.13 22.98
C ARG A 310 12.09 -5.31 24.23
N THR A 311 12.71 -4.15 24.07
CA THR A 311 13.14 -3.34 25.23
C THR A 311 12.10 -2.33 25.67
N GLY A 312 11.15 -1.95 24.79
CA GLY A 312 10.19 -0.86 25.03
C GLY A 312 10.81 0.53 24.99
N GLU A 313 12.11 0.66 24.68
CA GLU A 313 12.77 1.95 24.59
C GLU A 313 12.30 2.70 23.31
N TRP A 314 12.06 4.01 23.46
CA TRP A 314 11.74 4.83 22.31
C TRP A 314 12.96 5.03 21.42
N MET A 315 12.79 4.75 20.13
CA MET A 315 13.79 4.95 19.09
C MET A 315 13.24 5.90 18.03
N GLU A 316 14.07 6.86 17.61
CA GLU A 316 13.71 7.76 16.52
C GLU A 316 14.88 7.94 15.56
N PHE A 317 14.57 7.79 14.28
CA PHE A 317 15.52 7.89 13.18
C PHE A 317 15.12 9.02 12.26
N SER A 318 16.10 9.68 11.66
CA SER A 318 15.89 10.73 10.67
C SER A 318 16.86 10.57 9.50
N THR A 319 16.39 10.94 8.31
CA THR A 319 17.21 11.04 7.10
C THR A 319 17.06 12.43 6.49
N PRO A 320 18.12 12.97 5.87
CA PRO A 320 18.03 14.26 5.18
C PRO A 320 17.10 14.14 3.96
N ILE A 321 16.61 15.28 3.50
CA ILE A 321 15.89 15.38 2.22
C ILE A 321 16.79 14.82 1.11
N PRO A 322 16.30 13.93 0.23
CA PRO A 322 17.13 13.30 -0.80
C PRO A 322 17.53 14.28 -1.90
N ASP A 323 18.64 13.98 -2.58
CA ASP A 323 19.29 14.88 -3.55
C ASP A 323 18.35 15.42 -4.65
N ASP A 324 17.41 14.61 -5.12
CA ASP A 324 16.45 15.02 -6.14
C ASP A 324 15.48 16.09 -5.62
N MET A 325 15.02 15.96 -4.38
CA MET A 325 14.18 16.97 -3.73
C MET A 325 15.00 18.20 -3.32
N GLU A 326 16.24 18.02 -2.84
CA GLU A 326 17.13 19.14 -2.53
C GLU A 326 17.46 19.95 -3.77
N HIS A 327 17.69 19.28 -4.92
CA HIS A 327 17.85 19.96 -6.21
C HIS A 327 16.61 20.79 -6.57
N ALA A 328 15.41 20.22 -6.41
CA ALA A 328 14.17 20.95 -6.63
C ALA A 328 14.02 22.18 -5.73
N LEU A 329 14.38 22.06 -4.44
CA LEU A 329 14.38 23.16 -3.47
C LEU A 329 15.38 24.26 -3.85
N ASN A 330 16.58 23.90 -4.31
CA ASN A 330 17.60 24.84 -4.75
C ASN A 330 17.13 25.64 -5.97
N ILE A 331 16.42 25.01 -6.94
CA ILE A 331 15.77 25.72 -8.04
C ILE A 331 14.76 26.76 -7.53
N LEU A 332 14.01 26.43 -6.48
CA LEU A 332 13.00 27.32 -5.90
C LEU A 332 13.60 28.48 -5.10
N ARG A 333 14.68 28.22 -4.34
CA ARG A 333 15.39 29.23 -3.52
C ARG A 333 16.18 30.26 -4.35
N THR A 334 16.52 29.92 -5.60
CA THR A 334 17.27 30.82 -6.51
C THR A 334 16.38 31.64 -7.43
N ARG A 335 15.06 31.55 -7.30
CA ARG A 335 14.07 32.36 -8.03
C ARG A 335 13.65 33.57 -7.24
#